data_044afbc78bc0a7ae1d8b90061faabcd1
#
_entry.id   044afbc78bc0a7ae1d8b90061faabcd1
#
_cell.length_a   1.000
_cell.length_b   1.000
_cell.length_c   1.000
_cell.angle_alpha   90.00
_cell.angle_beta   90.00
_cell.angle_gamma   90.00
#
_symmetry.space_group_name_H-M   'P 1'
#
loop_
_entity.id
_entity.type
_entity.pdbx_description
1 polymer ?
#
loop_
_entity_poly.entity_id
_entity_poly.type
_entity_poly.pdbx_seq_one_letter_code
_entity_poly.pdbx_strand_id
1 'polypeptide(L)'
;MPSRPSWRRGRSARPRDAAATILAVVASPRRIGILTAGGDSPGLNAAIRALGKAALGRHGMQLVGFRDGFRGLADDHRMRLDSPVLAGILTVGGTILGTSRDKPHRMPRDGAVVDVTPAIVATYERRHLDALVCLGGGGTQKNALRLVQAGLNVVTLPKTIDNDVAETDATIGFATALEIATEAIDRLHSTAHSHHRIIVAEIMGHRAGWLTLAAGLAGGADVILIPEMPYDIERIVAAIRRRSRLGTNFSIVAVAEGAMAVSDARTYQAALARRSAAESPVEKAAAAAEVAALEAGHLDGTLHLARRLEEMTGLESRVTILGYVQRGGAPSAADRVLATRLGDAGAQLVADGVFGVMVAARGDGTAPVALERIAGRRKTVPPDHPWVRAARDVGTCLGD
;
A
#
# COMPACT_ATOMS: atom_id res chain seq x y z
N MET A 1 83.74 -20.95 -17.91
CA MET A 1 83.99 -22.40 -17.56
C MET A 1 84.53 -22.46 -16.16
N PRO A 2 84.01 -23.30 -15.21
CA PRO A 2 83.74 -24.74 -15.33
C PRO A 2 82.36 -25.17 -14.79
N SER A 3 81.84 -26.19 -15.34
CA SER A 3 81.52 -27.59 -14.98
C SER A 3 80.29 -27.80 -14.11
N ARG A 4 79.27 -28.46 -14.70
CA ARG A 4 78.06 -29.06 -14.04
C ARG A 4 78.49 -30.36 -13.28
N PRO A 5 77.73 -30.73 -12.25
CA PRO A 5 77.44 -32.11 -11.99
C PRO A 5 75.97 -32.51 -12.14
N SER A 6 75.81 -33.69 -12.72
CA SER A 6 74.63 -34.48 -12.92
C SER A 6 74.12 -35.09 -11.61
N TRP A 7 72.83 -35.11 -11.32
CA TRP A 7 72.19 -36.01 -10.36
C TRP A 7 71.02 -36.77 -10.95
N ARG A 8 71.04 -38.03 -10.69
CA ARG A 8 70.18 -39.09 -11.22
C ARG A 8 68.72 -38.99 -10.72
N ARG A 9 67.84 -39.49 -11.57
CA ARG A 9 66.37 -39.67 -11.33
C ARG A 9 66.13 -40.75 -10.27
N GLY A 10 65.42 -40.39 -9.18
CA GLY A 10 64.71 -41.31 -8.34
C GLY A 10 63.21 -41.26 -8.70
N ARG A 11 62.63 -42.35 -9.21
CA ARG A 11 61.19 -42.50 -9.38
C ARG A 11 60.62 -42.86 -8.03
N SER A 12 59.82 -41.97 -7.44
CA SER A 12 58.94 -42.30 -6.36
C SER A 12 57.48 -42.33 -6.89
N ALA A 13 56.83 -43.46 -6.69
CA ALA A 13 55.44 -43.69 -7.05
C ALA A 13 54.52 -42.70 -6.27
N ARG A 14 53.68 -41.98 -6.96
CA ARG A 14 52.58 -41.19 -6.34
C ARG A 14 51.47 -42.15 -5.96
N PRO A 15 50.84 -41.97 -4.76
CA PRO A 15 49.60 -42.64 -4.43
C PRO A 15 48.47 -42.06 -5.34
N ARG A 16 47.65 -42.95 -5.83
CA ARG A 16 46.39 -42.59 -6.53
C ARG A 16 45.48 -41.90 -5.50
N ASP A 17 45.31 -40.62 -5.63
CA ASP A 17 44.26 -39.89 -4.93
C ASP A 17 42.88 -40.41 -5.39
N ALA A 18 42.21 -41.10 -4.49
CA ALA A 18 40.82 -41.44 -4.62
C ALA A 18 40.04 -40.10 -4.56
N ALA A 19 39.63 -39.60 -5.70
CA ALA A 19 38.69 -38.47 -5.79
C ALA A 19 37.40 -38.89 -5.10
N ALA A 20 37.19 -38.46 -3.86
CA ALA A 20 35.91 -38.50 -3.19
C ALA A 20 34.99 -37.58 -3.96
N THR A 21 34.10 -38.15 -4.78
CA THR A 21 32.97 -37.45 -5.39
C THR A 21 32.05 -37.03 -4.24
N ILE A 22 32.21 -35.81 -3.76
CA ILE A 22 31.20 -35.16 -2.91
C ILE A 22 30.00 -34.98 -3.80
N LEU A 23 29.03 -35.88 -3.68
CA LEU A 23 27.66 -35.65 -4.15
C LEU A 23 27.14 -34.41 -3.38
N ALA A 24 27.24 -33.25 -4.02
CA ALA A 24 26.53 -32.08 -3.56
C ALA A 24 25.04 -32.47 -3.54
N VAL A 25 24.50 -32.62 -2.35
CA VAL A 25 23.03 -32.70 -2.17
C VAL A 25 22.49 -31.39 -2.75
N VAL A 26 22.00 -31.45 -3.97
CA VAL A 26 21.27 -30.32 -4.60
C VAL A 26 20.01 -30.16 -3.76
N ALA A 27 20.04 -29.23 -2.82
CA ALA A 27 18.86 -28.86 -2.07
C ALA A 27 17.74 -28.54 -3.09
N SER A 28 16.58 -29.13 -2.90
CA SER A 28 15.41 -28.83 -3.77
C SER A 28 15.20 -27.32 -3.82
N PRO A 29 14.95 -26.74 -5.01
CA PRO A 29 14.77 -25.30 -5.10
C PRO A 29 13.61 -24.85 -4.23
N ARG A 30 13.79 -23.80 -3.44
CA ARG A 30 12.73 -23.22 -2.60
C ARG A 30 11.51 -22.86 -3.45
N ARG A 31 10.34 -23.16 -2.91
CA ARG A 31 9.05 -22.84 -3.56
C ARG A 31 8.33 -21.71 -2.81
N ILE A 32 8.08 -20.61 -3.50
CA ILE A 32 7.47 -19.41 -2.94
C ILE A 32 6.04 -19.28 -3.43
N GLY A 33 5.10 -19.09 -2.49
CA GLY A 33 3.75 -18.61 -2.79
C GLY A 33 3.73 -17.09 -2.86
N ILE A 34 3.00 -16.51 -3.80
CA ILE A 34 2.79 -15.07 -3.92
C ILE A 34 1.28 -14.79 -4.01
N LEU A 35 0.81 -13.80 -3.28
CA LEU A 35 -0.56 -13.28 -3.39
C LEU A 35 -0.61 -11.76 -3.28
N THR A 36 -1.67 -11.18 -3.85
CA THR A 36 -2.04 -9.77 -3.71
C THR A 36 -3.36 -9.67 -2.95
N ALA A 37 -3.42 -8.82 -1.91
CA ALA A 37 -4.60 -8.69 -1.06
C ALA A 37 -4.95 -7.23 -0.74
N GLY A 38 -6.23 -6.97 -0.49
CA GLY A 38 -6.77 -5.63 -0.27
C GLY A 38 -7.23 -4.96 -1.56
N GLY A 39 -7.30 -3.63 -1.62
CA GLY A 39 -7.59 -2.89 -2.84
C GLY A 39 -6.46 -3.06 -3.87
N ASP A 40 -6.81 -3.00 -5.14
CA ASP A 40 -5.83 -2.93 -6.22
C ASP A 40 -5.09 -1.58 -6.21
N SER A 41 -3.95 -1.56 -6.85
CA SER A 41 -3.21 -0.32 -7.12
C SER A 41 -2.24 -0.52 -8.28
N PRO A 42 -1.82 0.56 -8.97
CA PRO A 42 -0.72 0.50 -9.92
C PRO A 42 0.56 0.01 -9.24
N GLY A 43 1.38 -0.76 -9.96
CA GLY A 43 2.65 -1.25 -9.46
C GLY A 43 2.64 -2.65 -8.84
N LEU A 44 1.48 -3.27 -8.58
CA LEU A 44 1.41 -4.64 -8.09
C LEU A 44 2.09 -5.63 -9.05
N ASN A 45 1.79 -5.54 -10.35
CA ASN A 45 2.40 -6.38 -11.37
C ASN A 45 3.91 -6.13 -11.48
N ALA A 46 4.36 -4.90 -11.33
CA ALA A 46 5.79 -4.57 -11.29
C ALA A 46 6.50 -5.26 -10.12
N ALA A 47 5.87 -5.29 -8.93
CA ALA A 47 6.41 -5.97 -7.75
C ALA A 47 6.42 -7.50 -7.91
N ILE A 48 5.32 -8.10 -8.43
CA ILE A 48 5.25 -9.53 -8.76
C ILE A 48 6.38 -9.90 -9.74
N ARG A 49 6.56 -9.08 -10.78
CA ARG A 49 7.63 -9.28 -11.77
C ARG A 49 9.01 -9.21 -11.15
N ALA A 50 9.28 -8.20 -10.34
CA ALA A 50 10.60 -8.01 -9.74
C ALA A 50 10.95 -9.16 -8.78
N LEU A 51 10.06 -9.46 -7.84
CA LEU A 51 10.19 -10.61 -6.94
C LEU A 51 10.39 -11.90 -7.74
N GLY A 52 9.56 -12.11 -8.77
CA GLY A 52 9.60 -13.32 -9.57
C GLY A 52 10.91 -13.47 -10.36
N LYS A 53 11.36 -12.40 -11.01
CA LYS A 53 12.63 -12.44 -11.76
C LYS A 53 13.85 -12.62 -10.87
N ALA A 54 13.89 -11.98 -9.72
CA ALA A 54 14.96 -12.15 -8.74
C ALA A 54 14.97 -13.59 -8.17
N ALA A 55 13.80 -14.09 -7.77
CA ALA A 55 13.66 -15.44 -7.22
C ALA A 55 14.03 -16.53 -8.24
N LEU A 56 13.53 -16.45 -9.48
CA LEU A 56 13.84 -17.42 -10.53
C LEU A 56 15.30 -17.33 -11.00
N GLY A 57 15.76 -16.11 -11.33
CA GLY A 57 17.04 -15.92 -12.02
C GLY A 57 18.23 -15.94 -11.09
N ARG A 58 18.15 -15.28 -9.93
CA ARG A 58 19.26 -15.14 -8.99
C ARG A 58 19.31 -16.28 -7.97
N HIS A 59 18.15 -16.75 -7.51
CA HIS A 59 18.06 -17.69 -6.40
C HIS A 59 17.57 -19.09 -6.81
N GLY A 60 17.25 -19.34 -8.08
CA GLY A 60 16.79 -20.65 -8.57
C GLY A 60 15.50 -21.16 -7.93
N MET A 61 14.66 -20.26 -7.38
CA MET A 61 13.43 -20.60 -6.69
C MET A 61 12.28 -20.87 -7.67
N GLN A 62 11.26 -21.61 -7.22
CA GLN A 62 10.01 -21.82 -7.96
C GLN A 62 8.92 -20.91 -7.39
N LEU A 63 8.02 -20.42 -8.26
CA LEU A 63 6.98 -19.48 -7.87
C LEU A 63 5.58 -19.99 -8.22
N VAL A 64 4.67 -19.81 -7.26
CA VAL A 64 3.24 -20.09 -7.40
C VAL A 64 2.46 -18.84 -7.03
N GLY A 65 1.70 -18.27 -7.96
CA GLY A 65 0.79 -17.17 -7.69
C GLY A 65 -0.56 -17.71 -7.23
N PHE A 66 -1.06 -17.23 -6.08
CA PHE A 66 -2.43 -17.52 -5.62
C PHE A 66 -3.34 -16.39 -6.06
N ARG A 67 -4.44 -16.74 -6.74
CA ARG A 67 -5.42 -15.78 -7.24
C ARG A 67 -6.33 -15.30 -6.11
N ASP A 68 -6.87 -14.09 -6.24
CA ASP A 68 -7.89 -13.54 -5.35
C ASP A 68 -7.49 -13.50 -3.87
N GLY A 69 -6.20 -13.29 -3.62
CA GLY A 69 -5.65 -13.08 -2.28
C GLY A 69 -5.74 -14.31 -1.36
N PHE A 70 -6.11 -14.07 -0.10
CA PHE A 70 -6.19 -15.15 0.89
C PHE A 70 -7.29 -16.17 0.59
N ARG A 71 -8.33 -15.79 -0.16
CA ARG A 71 -9.36 -16.73 -0.62
C ARG A 71 -8.76 -17.80 -1.52
N GLY A 72 -8.06 -17.38 -2.55
CA GLY A 72 -7.43 -18.32 -3.47
C GLY A 72 -6.33 -19.17 -2.85
N LEU A 73 -5.65 -18.66 -1.81
CA LEU A 73 -4.71 -19.48 -1.04
C LEU A 73 -5.45 -20.57 -0.22
N ALA A 74 -6.60 -20.23 0.38
CA ALA A 74 -7.41 -21.21 1.10
C ALA A 74 -8.04 -22.26 0.16
N ASP A 75 -8.45 -21.85 -1.06
CA ASP A 75 -9.09 -22.69 -2.07
C ASP A 75 -8.11 -23.39 -3.02
N ASP A 76 -6.80 -23.16 -2.82
CA ASP A 76 -5.74 -23.64 -3.71
C ASP A 76 -5.91 -23.19 -5.19
N HIS A 77 -6.51 -22.01 -5.37
CA HIS A 77 -6.70 -21.40 -6.68
C HIS A 77 -5.42 -20.67 -7.10
N ARG A 78 -4.64 -21.30 -7.95
CA ARG A 78 -3.27 -20.88 -8.25
C ARG A 78 -2.93 -20.86 -9.72
N MET A 79 -1.85 -20.19 -10.06
CA MET A 79 -1.18 -20.23 -11.36
C MET A 79 0.33 -20.31 -11.18
N ARG A 80 1.01 -20.91 -12.15
CA ARG A 80 2.47 -20.89 -12.19
C ARG A 80 2.95 -19.51 -12.62
N LEU A 81 3.99 -19.01 -11.95
CA LEU A 81 4.68 -17.76 -12.30
C LEU A 81 6.07 -18.12 -12.87
N ASP A 82 6.19 -18.15 -14.16
CA ASP A 82 7.44 -18.40 -14.87
C ASP A 82 7.87 -17.20 -15.71
N SER A 83 9.02 -17.28 -16.36
CA SER A 83 9.57 -16.17 -17.13
C SER A 83 8.64 -15.61 -18.21
N PRO A 84 7.90 -16.43 -18.99
CA PRO A 84 6.90 -15.93 -19.95
C PRO A 84 5.78 -15.14 -19.28
N VAL A 85 5.20 -15.63 -18.18
CA VAL A 85 4.13 -14.93 -17.43
C VAL A 85 4.62 -13.61 -16.85
N LEU A 86 5.86 -13.56 -16.38
CA LEU A 86 6.46 -12.34 -15.81
C LEU A 86 6.94 -11.35 -16.88
N ALA A 87 7.02 -11.79 -18.14
CA ALA A 87 7.39 -10.89 -19.23
C ALA A 87 6.25 -9.92 -19.54
N GLY A 88 6.58 -8.65 -19.77
CA GLY A 88 5.60 -7.64 -20.21
C GLY A 88 4.68 -7.06 -19.14
N ILE A 89 4.64 -7.59 -17.90
CA ILE A 89 3.70 -7.11 -16.88
C ILE A 89 4.17 -5.86 -16.10
N LEU A 90 5.38 -5.35 -16.36
CA LEU A 90 5.94 -4.18 -15.65
C LEU A 90 5.04 -2.94 -15.77
N THR A 91 4.44 -2.74 -16.92
CA THR A 91 3.62 -1.55 -17.25
C THR A 91 2.12 -1.80 -17.17
N VAL A 92 1.72 -3.01 -16.79
CA VAL A 92 0.31 -3.39 -16.70
C VAL A 92 -0.24 -2.98 -15.33
N GLY A 93 -1.32 -2.20 -15.33
CA GLY A 93 -2.04 -1.82 -14.10
C GLY A 93 -2.73 -2.99 -13.42
N GLY A 94 -3.25 -2.76 -12.22
CA GLY A 94 -3.91 -3.80 -11.43
C GLY A 94 -2.98 -4.95 -11.05
N THR A 95 -3.51 -6.18 -11.02
CA THR A 95 -2.77 -7.38 -10.66
C THR A 95 -3.22 -8.59 -11.48
N ILE A 96 -2.25 -9.34 -12.05
CA ILE A 96 -2.51 -10.59 -12.79
C ILE A 96 -3.03 -11.71 -11.88
N LEU A 97 -2.85 -11.56 -10.55
CA LEU A 97 -3.32 -12.53 -9.56
C LEU A 97 -4.74 -12.27 -9.08
N GLY A 98 -5.36 -11.14 -9.45
CA GLY A 98 -6.59 -10.70 -8.79
C GLY A 98 -6.35 -10.35 -7.31
N THR A 99 -7.36 -9.84 -6.64
CA THR A 99 -7.25 -9.45 -5.23
C THR A 99 -8.60 -9.57 -4.54
N SER A 100 -8.59 -9.75 -3.21
CA SER A 100 -9.79 -9.68 -2.38
C SER A 100 -9.49 -8.98 -1.05
N ARG A 101 -10.56 -8.52 -0.37
CA ARG A 101 -10.49 -7.97 1.00
C ARG A 101 -10.79 -9.00 2.07
N ASP A 102 -10.90 -10.26 1.67
CA ASP A 102 -11.19 -11.37 2.56
C ASP A 102 -10.11 -11.54 3.64
N LYS A 103 -10.56 -11.86 4.83
CA LYS A 103 -9.69 -12.05 5.99
C LYS A 103 -9.65 -13.55 6.33
N PRO A 104 -8.49 -14.18 6.48
CA PRO A 104 -8.39 -15.60 6.80
C PRO A 104 -9.26 -16.05 7.98
N HIS A 105 -9.26 -15.29 9.07
CA HIS A 105 -9.98 -15.59 10.30
C HIS A 105 -11.48 -15.23 10.29
N ARG A 106 -11.98 -14.63 9.21
CA ARG A 106 -13.38 -14.18 9.05
C ARG A 106 -13.75 -14.12 7.58
N MET A 107 -13.71 -15.23 6.90
CA MET A 107 -14.00 -15.32 5.48
C MET A 107 -15.46 -15.72 5.26
N PRO A 108 -16.24 -14.95 4.47
CA PRO A 108 -17.59 -15.36 4.09
C PRO A 108 -17.54 -16.60 3.19
N ARG A 109 -18.24 -17.68 3.60
CA ARG A 109 -18.43 -18.93 2.83
C ARG A 109 -19.82 -19.46 3.08
N ASP A 110 -20.56 -19.75 2.03
CA ASP A 110 -21.87 -20.41 2.06
C ASP A 110 -22.84 -19.80 3.08
N GLY A 111 -22.88 -18.47 3.15
CA GLY A 111 -23.72 -17.71 4.08
C GLY A 111 -23.21 -17.61 5.52
N ALA A 112 -22.09 -18.28 5.86
CA ALA A 112 -21.45 -18.23 7.17
C ALA A 112 -20.11 -17.46 7.11
N VAL A 113 -19.65 -16.99 8.27
CA VAL A 113 -18.31 -16.42 8.44
C VAL A 113 -17.44 -17.45 9.14
N VAL A 114 -16.41 -17.95 8.44
CA VAL A 114 -15.55 -19.04 8.93
C VAL A 114 -14.09 -18.61 9.03
N ASP A 115 -13.33 -19.25 9.90
CA ASP A 115 -11.88 -19.15 9.94
C ASP A 115 -11.28 -20.20 8.99
N VAL A 116 -10.66 -19.72 7.91
CA VAL A 116 -10.00 -20.58 6.90
C VAL A 116 -8.49 -20.65 7.11
N THR A 117 -7.95 -20.13 8.22
CA THR A 117 -6.52 -20.24 8.54
C THR A 117 -6.03 -21.68 8.48
N PRO A 118 -6.75 -22.70 9.02
CA PRO A 118 -6.32 -24.10 8.90
C PRO A 118 -6.24 -24.60 7.44
N ALA A 119 -7.17 -24.19 6.58
CA ALA A 119 -7.14 -24.53 5.14
C ALA A 119 -5.95 -23.88 4.42
N ILE A 120 -5.58 -22.66 4.81
CA ILE A 120 -4.38 -21.98 4.30
C ILE A 120 -3.10 -22.74 4.70
N VAL A 121 -2.99 -23.14 5.98
CA VAL A 121 -1.85 -23.95 6.46
C VAL A 121 -1.76 -25.27 5.70
N ALA A 122 -2.89 -25.99 5.57
CA ALA A 122 -2.94 -27.24 4.81
C ALA A 122 -2.55 -27.06 3.33
N THR A 123 -2.91 -25.95 2.70
CA THR A 123 -2.49 -25.65 1.33
C THR A 123 -1.01 -25.32 1.25
N TYR A 124 -0.47 -24.57 2.20
CA TYR A 124 0.95 -24.25 2.30
C TYR A 124 1.78 -25.53 2.40
N GLU A 125 1.43 -26.45 3.30
CA GLU A 125 2.11 -27.74 3.49
C GLU A 125 1.96 -28.66 2.28
N ARG A 126 0.72 -28.87 1.79
CA ARG A 126 0.42 -29.72 0.61
C ARG A 126 1.18 -29.28 -0.64
N ARG A 127 1.40 -27.96 -0.80
CA ARG A 127 2.15 -27.40 -1.92
C ARG A 127 3.64 -27.29 -1.66
N HIS A 128 4.11 -27.74 -0.49
CA HIS A 128 5.51 -27.67 -0.10
C HIS A 128 6.09 -26.26 -0.31
N LEU A 129 5.35 -25.24 0.19
CA LEU A 129 5.83 -23.87 0.13
C LEU A 129 6.87 -23.67 1.25
N ASP A 130 7.99 -23.07 0.91
CA ASP A 130 9.02 -22.67 1.88
C ASP A 130 8.76 -21.26 2.43
N ALA A 131 8.05 -20.44 1.67
CA ALA A 131 7.67 -19.10 2.07
C ALA A 131 6.40 -18.63 1.33
N LEU A 132 5.74 -17.63 1.92
CA LEU A 132 4.63 -16.90 1.32
C LEU A 132 4.97 -15.41 1.27
N VAL A 133 4.83 -14.77 0.11
CA VAL A 133 4.97 -13.32 -0.05
C VAL A 133 3.60 -12.68 -0.27
N CYS A 134 3.21 -11.78 0.64
CA CYS A 134 1.92 -11.10 0.58
C CYS A 134 2.11 -9.62 0.22
N LEU A 135 1.52 -9.18 -0.88
CA LEU A 135 1.52 -7.78 -1.30
C LEU A 135 0.21 -7.13 -0.84
N GLY A 136 0.29 -6.09 0.02
CA GLY A 136 -0.93 -5.42 0.46
C GLY A 136 -0.74 -4.33 1.52
N GLY A 137 -1.85 -3.69 1.88
CA GLY A 137 -1.92 -2.62 2.85
C GLY A 137 -1.98 -3.10 4.31
N GLY A 138 -2.32 -2.20 5.25
CA GLY A 138 -2.33 -2.49 6.69
C GLY A 138 -3.19 -3.70 7.10
N GLY A 139 -4.30 -3.96 6.39
CA GLY A 139 -5.12 -5.17 6.61
C GLY A 139 -4.38 -6.45 6.24
N THR A 140 -3.62 -6.43 5.16
CA THR A 140 -2.78 -7.55 4.72
C THR A 140 -1.65 -7.81 5.71
N GLN A 141 -1.03 -6.76 6.27
CA GLN A 141 0.01 -6.90 7.30
C GLN A 141 -0.53 -7.62 8.55
N LYS A 142 -1.75 -7.27 9.00
CA LYS A 142 -2.43 -7.97 10.11
C LYS A 142 -2.69 -9.45 9.81
N ASN A 143 -3.15 -9.76 8.61
CA ASN A 143 -3.43 -11.13 8.21
C ASN A 143 -2.14 -11.94 8.06
N ALA A 144 -1.08 -11.33 7.50
CA ALA A 144 0.25 -11.93 7.40
C ALA A 144 0.82 -12.30 8.77
N LEU A 145 0.71 -11.39 9.76
CA LEU A 145 1.14 -11.69 11.14
C LEU A 145 0.40 -12.89 11.73
N ARG A 146 -0.92 -13.02 11.47
CA ARG A 146 -1.68 -14.20 11.91
C ARG A 146 -1.17 -15.50 11.29
N LEU A 147 -0.78 -15.45 10.02
CA LEU A 147 -0.19 -16.61 9.34
C LEU A 147 1.20 -16.94 9.90
N VAL A 148 2.01 -15.95 10.25
CA VAL A 148 3.27 -16.17 10.98
C VAL A 148 3.01 -16.86 12.33
N GLN A 149 2.01 -16.38 13.08
CA GLN A 149 1.61 -16.99 14.35
C GLN A 149 1.05 -18.43 14.19
N ALA A 150 0.54 -18.76 13.00
CA ALA A 150 0.14 -20.12 12.62
C ALA A 150 1.30 -20.98 12.09
N GLY A 151 2.55 -20.48 12.14
CA GLY A 151 3.76 -21.23 11.77
C GLY A 151 4.24 -21.06 10.33
N LEU A 152 3.65 -20.17 9.54
CA LEU A 152 4.07 -19.96 8.15
C LEU A 152 5.24 -18.96 8.05
N ASN A 153 6.15 -19.21 7.15
CA ASN A 153 7.20 -18.27 6.76
C ASN A 153 6.62 -17.20 5.83
N VAL A 154 6.46 -15.97 6.31
CA VAL A 154 5.82 -14.90 5.54
C VAL A 154 6.72 -13.69 5.42
N VAL A 155 6.80 -13.12 4.21
CA VAL A 155 7.36 -11.80 3.92
C VAL A 155 6.27 -10.94 3.31
N THR A 156 6.23 -9.64 3.60
CA THR A 156 5.23 -8.75 2.99
C THR A 156 5.87 -7.59 2.24
N LEU A 157 5.17 -7.10 1.21
CA LEU A 157 5.51 -5.87 0.51
C LEU A 157 4.38 -4.84 0.72
N PRO A 158 4.72 -3.59 1.13
CA PRO A 158 3.72 -2.57 1.40
C PRO A 158 3.12 -2.03 0.12
N LYS A 159 1.79 -2.17 -0.03
CA LYS A 159 1.04 -1.71 -1.19
C LYS A 159 -0.27 -1.05 -0.75
N THR A 160 -0.40 0.22 -1.04
CA THR A 160 -1.63 1.01 -0.94
C THR A 160 -1.40 2.36 -1.61
N ILE A 161 -2.43 2.96 -2.19
CA ILE A 161 -2.36 4.32 -2.72
C ILE A 161 -2.40 5.37 -1.62
N ASP A 162 -2.86 5.02 -0.41
CA ASP A 162 -3.04 5.96 0.72
C ASP A 162 -1.73 6.27 1.45
N ASN A 163 -0.63 5.56 1.16
CA ASN A 163 0.66 5.66 1.84
C ASN A 163 0.57 5.54 3.38
N ASP A 164 -0.41 4.75 3.87
CA ASP A 164 -0.79 4.67 5.28
C ASP A 164 -0.20 3.46 6.04
N VAL A 165 0.67 2.67 5.42
CA VAL A 165 1.35 1.55 6.10
C VAL A 165 2.44 2.10 7.01
N ALA A 166 2.39 1.73 8.29
CA ALA A 166 3.39 2.14 9.26
C ALA A 166 4.80 1.59 8.92
N GLU A 167 5.82 2.26 9.43
CA GLU A 167 7.21 1.81 9.32
C GLU A 167 7.73 1.66 7.86
N THR A 168 7.21 2.44 6.92
CA THR A 168 7.75 2.55 5.55
C THR A 168 7.59 3.97 5.04
N ASP A 169 8.58 4.46 4.30
CA ASP A 169 8.55 5.83 3.76
C ASP A 169 7.53 5.94 2.63
N ALA A 170 7.44 4.90 1.78
CA ALA A 170 6.54 4.86 0.64
C ALA A 170 5.89 3.49 0.48
N THR A 171 4.71 3.47 -0.16
CA THR A 171 3.97 2.26 -0.52
C THR A 171 3.77 2.20 -2.04
N ILE A 172 3.78 0.99 -2.60
CA ILE A 172 3.55 0.77 -4.02
C ILE A 172 2.14 1.26 -4.39
N GLY A 173 2.04 2.11 -5.39
CA GLY A 173 0.80 2.67 -5.92
C GLY A 173 0.54 4.11 -5.49
N PHE A 174 1.22 4.63 -4.47
CA PHE A 174 1.03 6.00 -4.00
C PHE A 174 1.47 7.04 -5.03
N ALA A 175 2.66 6.87 -5.62
CA ALA A 175 3.19 7.85 -6.57
C ALA A 175 2.31 7.98 -7.83
N THR A 176 1.81 6.86 -8.34
CA THR A 176 0.90 6.88 -9.51
C THR A 176 -0.44 7.54 -9.16
N ALA A 177 -1.03 7.21 -8.00
CA ALA A 177 -2.27 7.82 -7.57
C ALA A 177 -2.11 9.34 -7.34
N LEU A 178 -0.95 9.76 -6.84
CA LEU A 178 -0.59 11.17 -6.69
C LEU A 178 -0.53 11.89 -8.05
N GLU A 179 0.14 11.30 -9.05
CA GLU A 179 0.20 11.87 -10.40
C GLU A 179 -1.20 12.02 -11.00
N ILE A 180 -2.05 10.99 -10.89
CA ILE A 180 -3.44 11.02 -11.40
C ILE A 180 -4.29 12.09 -10.69
N ALA A 181 -4.19 12.19 -9.37
CA ALA A 181 -4.93 13.19 -8.61
C ALA A 181 -4.45 14.62 -8.92
N THR A 182 -3.14 14.81 -9.08
CA THR A 182 -2.56 16.10 -9.49
C THR A 182 -3.03 16.50 -10.89
N GLU A 183 -2.95 15.59 -11.87
CA GLU A 183 -3.43 15.85 -13.23
C GLU A 183 -4.92 16.22 -13.25
N ALA A 184 -5.73 15.55 -12.42
CA ALA A 184 -7.15 15.89 -12.30
C ALA A 184 -7.36 17.32 -11.76
N ILE A 185 -6.61 17.73 -10.72
CA ILE A 185 -6.65 19.10 -10.19
C ILE A 185 -6.22 20.11 -11.26
N ASP A 186 -5.12 19.87 -11.98
CA ASP A 186 -4.64 20.74 -13.06
C ASP A 186 -5.71 20.98 -14.12
N ARG A 187 -6.45 19.93 -14.52
CA ARG A 187 -7.55 20.04 -15.47
C ARG A 187 -8.71 20.88 -14.92
N LEU A 188 -8.99 20.79 -13.62
CA LEU A 188 -10.06 21.51 -12.95
C LEU A 188 -9.79 23.03 -12.82
N HIS A 189 -8.54 23.46 -12.78
CA HIS A 189 -8.17 24.89 -12.73
C HIS A 189 -8.77 25.69 -13.88
N SER A 190 -8.71 25.16 -15.11
CA SER A 190 -9.22 25.87 -16.29
C SER A 190 -10.70 26.16 -16.23
N THR A 191 -11.52 25.18 -15.78
CA THR A 191 -12.96 25.37 -15.65
C THR A 191 -13.31 26.21 -14.43
N ALA A 192 -12.61 26.08 -13.31
CA ALA A 192 -12.79 26.90 -12.12
C ALA A 192 -12.57 28.38 -12.44
N HIS A 193 -11.47 28.70 -13.12
CA HIS A 193 -11.13 30.05 -13.55
C HIS A 193 -12.16 30.62 -14.55
N SER A 194 -12.53 29.84 -15.59
CA SER A 194 -13.41 30.31 -16.66
C SER A 194 -14.82 30.65 -16.17
N HIS A 195 -15.30 29.98 -15.12
CA HIS A 195 -16.65 30.12 -14.60
C HIS A 195 -16.71 30.80 -13.23
N HIS A 196 -15.60 31.21 -12.66
CA HIS A 196 -15.52 31.83 -11.32
C HIS A 196 -16.18 30.97 -10.23
N ARG A 197 -15.81 29.67 -10.20
CA ARG A 197 -16.43 28.65 -9.35
C ARG A 197 -15.50 28.17 -8.24
N ILE A 198 -16.11 27.60 -7.22
CA ILE A 198 -15.42 26.70 -6.29
C ILE A 198 -15.51 25.28 -6.87
N ILE A 199 -14.38 24.64 -7.10
CA ILE A 199 -14.34 23.22 -7.45
C ILE A 199 -13.84 22.43 -6.25
N VAL A 200 -14.68 21.52 -5.77
CA VAL A 200 -14.33 20.59 -4.68
C VAL A 200 -13.93 19.26 -5.30
N ALA A 201 -12.66 18.94 -5.26
CA ALA A 201 -12.09 17.68 -5.76
C ALA A 201 -11.95 16.67 -4.62
N GLU A 202 -12.78 15.62 -4.63
CA GLU A 202 -12.66 14.53 -3.68
C GLU A 202 -11.59 13.54 -4.11
N ILE A 203 -10.65 13.29 -3.20
CA ILE A 203 -9.49 12.44 -3.38
C ILE A 203 -9.59 11.28 -2.39
N MET A 204 -9.18 10.07 -2.80
CA MET A 204 -9.12 8.91 -1.91
C MET A 204 -8.18 9.18 -0.73
N GLY A 205 -8.42 8.49 0.38
CA GLY A 205 -7.67 8.66 1.61
C GLY A 205 -8.60 8.64 2.82
N HIS A 206 -9.29 7.50 3.01
CA HIS A 206 -10.36 7.33 4.00
C HIS A 206 -9.94 7.70 5.43
N ARG A 207 -8.71 7.39 5.82
CA ARG A 207 -8.21 7.63 7.20
C ARG A 207 -6.79 8.16 7.25
N ALA A 208 -6.24 8.56 6.11
CA ALA A 208 -4.90 9.13 6.01
C ALA A 208 -4.86 10.12 4.84
N GLY A 209 -4.50 11.35 5.13
CA GLY A 209 -4.54 12.47 4.20
C GLY A 209 -3.32 12.62 3.29
N TRP A 210 -2.41 11.65 3.27
CA TRP A 210 -1.16 11.76 2.50
C TRP A 210 -1.39 12.07 1.03
N LEU A 211 -2.33 11.34 0.39
CA LEU A 211 -2.61 11.51 -1.03
C LEU A 211 -3.21 12.88 -1.32
N THR A 212 -4.20 13.28 -0.52
CA THR A 212 -4.88 14.58 -0.69
C THR A 212 -3.95 15.75 -0.40
N LEU A 213 -3.13 15.66 0.67
CA LEU A 213 -2.15 16.71 1.00
C LEU A 213 -1.13 16.89 -0.12
N ALA A 214 -0.58 15.78 -0.62
CA ALA A 214 0.42 15.80 -1.67
C ALA A 214 -0.17 16.29 -3.02
N ALA A 215 -1.33 15.78 -3.42
CA ALA A 215 -1.99 16.17 -4.66
C ALA A 215 -2.48 17.63 -4.62
N GLY A 216 -3.01 18.07 -3.47
CA GLY A 216 -3.42 19.45 -3.29
C GLY A 216 -2.25 20.43 -3.33
N LEU A 217 -1.10 20.08 -2.72
CA LEU A 217 0.13 20.88 -2.83
C LEU A 217 0.65 20.92 -4.27
N ALA A 218 0.76 19.77 -4.92
CA ALA A 218 1.30 19.65 -6.26
C ALA A 218 0.40 20.32 -7.31
N GLY A 219 -0.92 20.20 -7.17
CA GLY A 219 -1.92 20.81 -8.05
C GLY A 219 -2.31 22.24 -7.67
N GLY A 220 -1.69 22.85 -6.66
CA GLY A 220 -1.95 24.24 -6.27
C GLY A 220 -3.36 24.50 -5.73
N ALA A 221 -3.91 23.56 -4.95
CA ALA A 221 -5.20 23.75 -4.31
C ALA A 221 -5.15 24.88 -3.27
N ASP A 222 -6.21 25.69 -3.24
CA ASP A 222 -6.35 26.83 -2.32
C ASP A 222 -6.74 26.39 -0.91
N VAL A 223 -7.42 25.24 -0.84
CA VAL A 223 -7.85 24.59 0.40
C VAL A 223 -7.52 23.10 0.30
N ILE A 224 -6.93 22.54 1.37
CA ILE A 224 -6.65 21.11 1.48
C ILE A 224 -7.21 20.59 2.79
N LEU A 225 -8.13 19.63 2.73
CA LEU A 225 -8.80 19.06 3.90
C LEU A 225 -8.45 17.58 4.05
N ILE A 226 -7.91 17.21 5.20
CA ILE A 226 -7.44 15.85 5.48
C ILE A 226 -8.06 15.30 6.77
N PRO A 227 -8.19 13.96 6.93
CA PRO A 227 -8.83 13.35 8.09
C PRO A 227 -8.15 13.65 9.42
N GLU A 228 -6.84 13.91 9.40
CA GLU A 228 -6.04 14.18 10.61
C GLU A 228 -6.27 15.58 11.19
N MET A 229 -6.79 16.50 10.37
CA MET A 229 -7.06 17.88 10.77
C MET A 229 -8.53 18.22 10.48
N PRO A 230 -9.44 18.03 11.45
CA PRO A 230 -10.85 18.39 11.30
C PRO A 230 -11.01 19.86 10.96
N TYR A 231 -11.87 20.17 9.97
CA TYR A 231 -12.00 21.52 9.46
C TYR A 231 -13.15 22.30 10.09
N ASP A 232 -12.95 23.61 10.20
CA ASP A 232 -13.98 24.60 10.46
C ASP A 232 -14.39 25.25 9.13
N ILE A 233 -15.64 25.10 8.73
CA ILE A 233 -16.15 25.64 7.46
C ILE A 233 -16.06 27.16 7.39
N GLU A 234 -16.19 27.87 8.50
CA GLU A 234 -16.11 29.33 8.51
C GLU A 234 -14.71 29.82 8.15
N ARG A 235 -13.67 29.09 8.57
CA ARG A 235 -12.28 29.40 8.19
C ARG A 235 -12.05 29.19 6.70
N ILE A 236 -12.62 28.14 6.11
CA ILE A 236 -12.56 27.89 4.67
C ILE A 236 -13.25 29.03 3.92
N VAL A 237 -14.47 29.38 4.32
CA VAL A 237 -15.23 30.50 3.74
C VAL A 237 -14.46 31.81 3.85
N ALA A 238 -13.85 32.10 4.99
CA ALA A 238 -13.03 33.29 5.19
C ALA A 238 -11.83 33.33 4.23
N ALA A 239 -11.16 32.20 4.03
CA ALA A 239 -10.04 32.06 3.09
C ALA A 239 -10.50 32.32 1.63
N ILE A 240 -11.60 31.71 1.20
CA ILE A 240 -12.18 31.89 -0.15
C ILE A 240 -12.59 33.37 -0.37
N ARG A 241 -13.32 33.96 0.60
CA ARG A 241 -13.72 35.39 0.53
C ARG A 241 -12.51 36.34 0.50
N ARG A 242 -11.45 36.03 1.24
CA ARG A 242 -10.20 36.81 1.18
C ARG A 242 -9.61 36.79 -0.22
N ARG A 243 -9.57 35.64 -0.89
CA ARG A 243 -9.11 35.51 -2.28
C ARG A 243 -9.96 36.32 -3.26
N SER A 244 -11.30 36.23 -3.12
CA SER A 244 -12.20 37.03 -3.95
C SER A 244 -11.96 38.55 -3.78
N ARG A 245 -11.74 39.03 -2.57
CA ARG A 245 -11.38 40.44 -2.33
C ARG A 245 -10.05 40.86 -2.96
N LEU A 246 -9.13 39.90 -3.15
CA LEU A 246 -7.84 40.12 -3.84
C LEU A 246 -7.94 39.96 -5.36
N GLY A 247 -9.16 39.79 -5.90
CA GLY A 247 -9.39 39.70 -7.35
C GLY A 247 -9.42 38.29 -7.93
N THR A 248 -9.30 37.24 -7.09
CA THR A 248 -9.34 35.84 -7.56
C THR A 248 -10.70 35.24 -7.21
N ASN A 249 -11.60 35.11 -8.20
CA ASN A 249 -12.98 34.69 -8.00
C ASN A 249 -13.22 33.19 -8.20
N PHE A 250 -12.21 32.35 -8.09
CA PHE A 250 -12.32 30.87 -8.10
C PHE A 250 -11.49 30.26 -7.02
N SER A 251 -11.82 29.04 -6.64
CA SER A 251 -11.01 28.26 -5.69
C SER A 251 -11.08 26.77 -5.98
N ILE A 252 -9.94 26.10 -5.79
CA ILE A 252 -9.84 24.64 -5.79
C ILE A 252 -9.75 24.16 -4.33
N VAL A 253 -10.64 23.27 -3.97
CA VAL A 253 -10.69 22.61 -2.66
C VAL A 253 -10.37 21.14 -2.86
N ALA A 254 -9.18 20.68 -2.46
CA ALA A 254 -8.84 19.28 -2.40
C ALA A 254 -9.31 18.69 -1.06
N VAL A 255 -10.19 17.70 -1.09
CA VAL A 255 -10.75 17.11 0.12
C VAL A 255 -10.56 15.59 0.10
N ALA A 256 -10.01 15.04 1.19
CA ALA A 256 -9.95 13.59 1.38
C ALA A 256 -11.37 13.05 1.66
N GLU A 257 -11.71 11.89 1.11
CA GLU A 257 -13.00 11.23 1.34
C GLU A 257 -13.35 11.02 2.83
N GLY A 258 -12.35 11.02 3.70
CA GLY A 258 -12.51 10.86 5.15
C GLY A 258 -12.33 12.16 5.95
N ALA A 259 -12.18 13.32 5.31
CA ALA A 259 -12.07 14.61 6.00
C ALA A 259 -13.40 15.01 6.63
N MET A 260 -13.41 15.46 7.88
CA MET A 260 -14.61 15.77 8.66
C MET A 260 -14.59 17.18 9.21
N ALA A 261 -15.79 17.79 9.34
CA ALA A 261 -15.94 19.00 10.14
C ALA A 261 -15.62 18.70 11.61
N VAL A 262 -15.25 19.75 12.37
CA VAL A 262 -14.87 19.61 13.80
C VAL A 262 -16.00 18.94 14.62
N SER A 263 -17.30 19.27 14.36
CA SER A 263 -18.45 18.66 15.04
C SER A 263 -18.50 17.15 14.83
N ASP A 264 -18.36 16.71 13.57
CA ASP A 264 -18.54 15.32 13.17
C ASP A 264 -17.33 14.49 13.62
N ALA A 265 -16.13 15.08 13.52
CA ALA A 265 -14.90 14.46 14.01
C ALA A 265 -14.94 14.17 15.51
N ARG A 266 -15.49 15.08 16.34
CA ARG A 266 -15.70 14.84 17.76
C ARG A 266 -16.58 13.64 18.04
N THR A 267 -17.72 13.56 17.35
CA THR A 267 -18.67 12.46 17.47
C THR A 267 -18.03 11.13 17.03
N TYR A 268 -17.32 11.16 15.91
CA TYR A 268 -16.62 9.99 15.38
C TYR A 268 -15.50 9.50 16.31
N GLN A 269 -14.69 10.41 16.85
CA GLN A 269 -13.63 10.05 17.80
C GLN A 269 -14.19 9.47 19.11
N ALA A 270 -15.31 9.99 19.61
CA ALA A 270 -15.99 9.43 20.77
C ALA A 270 -16.48 8.00 20.50
N ALA A 271 -17.03 7.72 19.31
CA ALA A 271 -17.44 6.36 18.91
C ALA A 271 -16.23 5.40 18.79
N LEU A 272 -15.12 5.87 18.23
CA LEU A 272 -13.87 5.10 18.17
C LEU A 272 -13.32 4.77 19.57
N ALA A 273 -13.37 5.72 20.50
CA ALA A 273 -12.95 5.53 21.89
C ALA A 273 -13.83 4.45 22.57
N ARG A 274 -15.18 4.52 22.43
CA ARG A 274 -16.10 3.49 22.91
C ARG A 274 -15.77 2.11 22.35
N ARG A 275 -15.52 2.02 21.02
CA ARG A 275 -15.13 0.76 20.39
C ARG A 275 -13.82 0.19 20.93
N SER A 276 -12.87 1.05 21.26
CA SER A 276 -11.58 0.62 21.84
C SER A 276 -11.70 0.17 23.27
N ALA A 277 -12.60 0.78 24.06
CA ALA A 277 -12.87 0.48 25.46
C ALA A 277 -13.83 -0.72 25.66
N ALA A 278 -14.55 -1.14 24.62
CA ALA A 278 -15.50 -2.27 24.71
C ALA A 278 -14.78 -3.58 25.07
N GLU A 279 -15.26 -4.26 26.10
CA GLU A 279 -14.67 -5.51 26.60
C GLU A 279 -15.44 -6.74 26.11
N SER A 280 -16.76 -6.69 26.22
CA SER A 280 -17.62 -7.80 25.83
C SER A 280 -17.86 -7.91 24.32
N PRO A 281 -18.16 -9.12 23.80
CA PRO A 281 -18.51 -9.29 22.37
C PRO A 281 -19.70 -8.45 21.94
N VAL A 282 -20.70 -8.25 22.81
CA VAL A 282 -21.91 -7.46 22.55
C VAL A 282 -21.57 -5.98 22.43
N GLU A 283 -20.81 -5.44 23.37
CA GLU A 283 -20.31 -4.04 23.32
C GLU A 283 -19.45 -3.78 22.08
N LYS A 284 -18.55 -4.71 21.75
CA LYS A 284 -17.72 -4.61 20.53
C LYS A 284 -18.57 -4.56 19.26
N ALA A 285 -19.63 -5.37 19.20
CA ALA A 285 -20.54 -5.38 18.06
C ALA A 285 -21.34 -4.07 17.97
N ALA A 286 -21.89 -3.59 19.09
CA ALA A 286 -22.66 -2.35 19.15
C ALA A 286 -21.80 -1.14 18.78
N ALA A 287 -20.61 -0.99 19.37
CA ALA A 287 -19.69 0.09 19.06
C ALA A 287 -19.16 0.04 17.61
N ALA A 288 -18.97 -1.17 17.06
CA ALA A 288 -18.62 -1.31 15.66
C ALA A 288 -19.75 -0.88 14.71
N ALA A 289 -21.02 -1.19 15.07
CA ALA A 289 -22.19 -0.76 14.32
C ALA A 289 -22.36 0.78 14.36
N GLU A 290 -22.14 1.40 15.53
CA GLU A 290 -22.16 2.87 15.66
C GLU A 290 -21.12 3.54 14.75
N VAL A 291 -19.87 3.07 14.78
CA VAL A 291 -18.81 3.59 13.90
C VAL A 291 -19.18 3.41 12.42
N ALA A 292 -19.74 2.25 12.06
CA ALA A 292 -20.15 1.99 10.68
C ALA A 292 -21.32 2.89 10.24
N ALA A 293 -22.26 3.20 11.13
CA ALA A 293 -23.34 4.14 10.85
C ALA A 293 -22.86 5.58 10.63
N LEU A 294 -21.91 6.04 11.44
CA LEU A 294 -21.26 7.35 11.26
C LEU A 294 -20.47 7.41 9.94
N GLU A 295 -19.70 6.36 9.61
CA GLU A 295 -19.00 6.25 8.33
C GLU A 295 -19.99 6.28 7.13
N ALA A 296 -21.10 5.57 7.23
CA ALA A 296 -22.13 5.56 6.19
C ALA A 296 -22.80 6.93 6.02
N GLY A 297 -23.10 7.63 7.12
CA GLY A 297 -23.67 8.99 7.10
C GLY A 297 -22.71 10.04 6.53
N HIS A 298 -21.40 9.75 6.50
CA HIS A 298 -20.38 10.65 5.96
C HIS A 298 -20.13 10.48 4.45
N LEU A 299 -20.73 9.50 3.79
CA LEU A 299 -20.52 9.24 2.36
C LEU A 299 -20.83 10.45 1.46
N ASP A 300 -21.79 11.29 1.86
CA ASP A 300 -22.16 12.53 1.13
C ASP A 300 -21.46 13.78 1.69
N GLY A 301 -20.43 13.62 2.55
CA GLY A 301 -19.76 14.73 3.24
C GLY A 301 -19.19 15.78 2.29
N THR A 302 -18.61 15.38 1.18
CA THR A 302 -18.07 16.29 0.16
C THR A 302 -19.17 17.08 -0.55
N LEU A 303 -20.30 16.45 -0.85
CA LEU A 303 -21.45 17.14 -1.44
C LEU A 303 -22.06 18.14 -0.46
N HIS A 304 -22.11 17.79 0.83
CA HIS A 304 -22.55 18.67 1.90
C HIS A 304 -21.64 19.89 2.04
N LEU A 305 -20.32 19.66 2.06
CA LEU A 305 -19.33 20.72 2.09
C LEU A 305 -19.52 21.69 0.92
N ALA A 306 -19.64 21.18 -0.29
CA ALA A 306 -19.79 22.01 -1.49
C ALA A 306 -21.06 22.90 -1.43
N ARG A 307 -22.21 22.35 -1.02
CA ARG A 307 -23.46 23.10 -0.83
C ARG A 307 -23.28 24.20 0.22
N ARG A 308 -22.67 23.89 1.34
CA ARG A 308 -22.42 24.89 2.41
C ARG A 308 -21.48 26.00 1.96
N LEU A 309 -20.45 25.66 1.18
CA LEU A 309 -19.55 26.67 0.59
C LEU A 309 -20.30 27.59 -0.37
N GLU A 310 -21.17 27.04 -1.23
CA GLU A 310 -22.02 27.84 -2.14
C GLU A 310 -22.94 28.78 -1.36
N GLU A 311 -23.70 28.26 -0.39
CA GLU A 311 -24.61 29.05 0.45
C GLU A 311 -23.89 30.20 1.17
N MET A 312 -22.70 29.91 1.74
CA MET A 312 -22.00 30.88 2.57
C MET A 312 -21.17 31.88 1.76
N THR A 313 -20.66 31.50 0.60
CA THR A 313 -19.81 32.40 -0.22
C THR A 313 -20.57 33.12 -1.31
N GLY A 314 -21.70 32.58 -1.78
CA GLY A 314 -22.40 33.02 -2.97
C GLY A 314 -21.72 32.65 -4.29
N LEU A 315 -20.64 31.88 -4.24
CA LEU A 315 -19.95 31.36 -5.42
C LEU A 315 -20.48 29.97 -5.76
N GLU A 316 -20.80 29.72 -7.02
CA GLU A 316 -21.25 28.43 -7.50
C GLU A 316 -20.20 27.36 -7.17
N SER A 317 -20.61 26.26 -6.51
CA SER A 317 -19.76 25.14 -6.13
C SER A 317 -20.07 23.89 -6.97
N ARG A 318 -19.02 23.19 -7.42
CA ARG A 318 -19.14 21.93 -8.14
C ARG A 318 -18.23 20.89 -7.53
N VAL A 319 -18.67 19.64 -7.51
CA VAL A 319 -17.92 18.50 -6.97
C VAL A 319 -17.41 17.63 -8.10
N THR A 320 -16.18 17.20 -7.96
CA THR A 320 -15.57 16.15 -8.79
C THR A 320 -15.03 15.06 -7.87
N ILE A 321 -15.64 13.88 -7.90
CA ILE A 321 -15.19 12.71 -7.12
C ILE A 321 -14.27 11.89 -8.00
N LEU A 322 -12.97 11.83 -7.68
CA LEU A 322 -12.00 11.10 -8.48
C LEU A 322 -12.19 9.58 -8.36
N GLY A 323 -12.52 9.09 -7.18
CA GLY A 323 -12.85 7.69 -6.96
C GLY A 323 -11.81 6.72 -7.51
N TYR A 324 -12.26 5.65 -8.16
CA TYR A 324 -11.40 4.54 -8.60
C TYR A 324 -10.45 4.85 -9.76
N VAL A 325 -10.58 5.99 -10.46
CA VAL A 325 -9.60 6.37 -11.49
C VAL A 325 -8.19 6.50 -10.91
N GLN A 326 -8.07 6.86 -9.64
CA GLN A 326 -6.81 6.95 -8.90
C GLN A 326 -6.10 5.60 -8.69
N ARG A 327 -6.81 4.47 -8.89
CA ARG A 327 -6.25 3.11 -8.75
C ARG A 327 -5.87 2.50 -10.10
N GLY A 328 -6.23 3.14 -11.19
CA GLY A 328 -6.10 2.60 -12.54
C GLY A 328 -4.81 2.98 -13.24
N GLY A 329 -4.68 2.49 -14.46
CA GLY A 329 -3.61 2.86 -15.37
C GLY A 329 -2.28 2.15 -15.16
N ALA A 330 -1.33 2.48 -16.02
CA ALA A 330 0.04 1.99 -15.92
C ALA A 330 0.75 2.64 -14.71
N PRO A 331 1.56 1.89 -13.97
CA PRO A 331 2.30 2.47 -12.84
C PRO A 331 3.31 3.52 -13.34
N SER A 332 3.45 4.60 -12.58
CA SER A 332 4.45 5.65 -12.79
C SER A 332 5.89 5.09 -12.73
N ALA A 333 6.84 5.86 -13.23
CA ALA A 333 8.25 5.49 -13.14
C ALA A 333 8.69 5.30 -11.68
N ALA A 334 8.23 6.15 -10.76
CA ALA A 334 8.54 6.07 -9.34
C ALA A 334 8.02 4.76 -8.72
N ASP A 335 6.76 4.40 -8.98
CA ASP A 335 6.19 3.13 -8.47
C ASP A 335 6.87 1.91 -9.10
N ARG A 336 7.26 1.93 -10.37
CA ARG A 336 8.00 0.83 -11.01
C ARG A 336 9.37 0.60 -10.34
N VAL A 337 10.10 1.68 -10.04
CA VAL A 337 11.39 1.62 -9.36
C VAL A 337 11.20 1.11 -7.93
N LEU A 338 10.26 1.68 -7.17
CA LEU A 338 9.95 1.25 -5.81
C LEU A 338 9.56 -0.24 -5.77
N ALA A 339 8.62 -0.65 -6.65
CA ALA A 339 8.16 -2.04 -6.75
C ALA A 339 9.30 -3.00 -7.10
N THR A 340 10.24 -2.57 -7.96
CA THR A 340 11.41 -3.38 -8.34
C THR A 340 12.34 -3.56 -7.14
N ARG A 341 12.66 -2.49 -6.41
CA ARG A 341 13.51 -2.53 -5.22
C ARG A 341 12.92 -3.41 -4.12
N LEU A 342 11.64 -3.22 -3.80
CA LEU A 342 10.96 -4.00 -2.77
C LEU A 342 10.81 -5.47 -3.17
N GLY A 343 10.54 -5.75 -4.45
CA GLY A 343 10.41 -7.11 -4.97
C GLY A 343 11.74 -7.88 -4.93
N ASP A 344 12.84 -7.25 -5.36
CA ASP A 344 14.19 -7.83 -5.29
C ASP A 344 14.61 -8.12 -3.83
N ALA A 345 14.43 -7.13 -2.95
CA ALA A 345 14.72 -7.29 -1.52
C ALA A 345 13.85 -8.39 -0.87
N GLY A 346 12.59 -8.52 -1.28
CA GLY A 346 11.71 -9.59 -0.81
C GLY A 346 12.22 -10.98 -1.21
N ALA A 347 12.71 -11.15 -2.44
CA ALA A 347 13.32 -12.39 -2.90
C ALA A 347 14.62 -12.70 -2.12
N GLN A 348 15.43 -11.68 -1.84
CA GLN A 348 16.66 -11.82 -1.04
C GLN A 348 16.34 -12.28 0.38
N LEU A 349 15.37 -11.65 1.08
CA LEU A 349 14.98 -12.05 2.43
C LEU A 349 14.51 -13.51 2.50
N VAL A 350 13.74 -13.96 1.51
CA VAL A 350 13.35 -15.37 1.41
C VAL A 350 14.58 -16.26 1.21
N ALA A 351 15.55 -15.86 0.38
CA ALA A 351 16.79 -16.60 0.18
C ALA A 351 17.61 -16.72 1.47
N ASP A 352 17.66 -15.64 2.25
CA ASP A 352 18.38 -15.56 3.51
C ASP A 352 17.64 -16.26 4.69
N GLY A 353 16.38 -16.70 4.46
CA GLY A 353 15.55 -17.32 5.51
C GLY A 353 15.03 -16.32 6.54
N VAL A 354 14.87 -15.05 6.18
CA VAL A 354 14.34 -13.99 7.05
C VAL A 354 12.85 -13.84 6.83
N PHE A 355 12.06 -14.18 7.82
CA PHE A 355 10.59 -14.21 7.75
C PHE A 355 9.93 -13.41 8.90
N GLY A 356 8.61 -13.28 8.86
CA GLY A 356 7.85 -12.48 9.81
C GLY A 356 8.05 -10.98 9.64
N VAL A 357 8.48 -10.53 8.46
CA VAL A 357 8.87 -9.15 8.19
C VAL A 357 8.17 -8.55 6.98
N MET A 358 8.07 -7.22 6.97
CA MET A 358 7.76 -6.41 5.80
C MET A 358 9.06 -5.82 5.22
N VAL A 359 9.18 -5.79 3.91
CA VAL A 359 10.22 -5.03 3.21
C VAL A 359 9.82 -3.55 3.21
N ALA A 360 10.33 -2.77 4.13
CA ALA A 360 10.05 -1.33 4.19
C ALA A 360 10.95 -0.55 3.23
N ALA A 361 10.40 0.47 2.58
CA ALA A 361 11.18 1.49 1.88
C ALA A 361 11.85 2.41 2.91
N ARG A 362 13.14 2.71 2.72
CA ARG A 362 13.94 3.64 3.53
C ARG A 362 14.82 4.48 2.60
N GLY A 363 14.40 5.70 2.28
CA GLY A 363 15.03 6.49 1.22
C GLY A 363 15.22 5.67 -0.06
N ASP A 364 16.47 5.61 -0.55
CA ASP A 364 16.82 4.78 -1.71
C ASP A 364 17.09 3.29 -1.37
N GLY A 365 17.08 2.92 -0.10
CA GLY A 365 17.27 1.55 0.39
C GLY A 365 15.99 0.83 0.78
N THR A 366 16.16 -0.38 1.30
CA THR A 366 15.10 -1.20 1.92
C THR A 366 15.58 -1.73 3.26
N ALA A 367 14.64 -1.98 4.18
CA ALA A 367 14.95 -2.62 5.46
C ALA A 367 13.85 -3.61 5.85
N PRO A 368 14.19 -4.78 6.44
CA PRO A 368 13.20 -5.65 7.03
C PRO A 368 12.67 -5.04 8.32
N VAL A 369 11.35 -5.01 8.48
CA VAL A 369 10.67 -4.56 9.69
C VAL A 369 9.73 -5.64 10.17
N ALA A 370 9.82 -6.03 11.44
CA ALA A 370 8.99 -7.07 12.03
C ALA A 370 7.49 -6.72 11.92
N LEU A 371 6.67 -7.70 11.54
CA LEU A 371 5.22 -7.51 11.32
C LEU A 371 4.48 -7.07 12.58
N GLU A 372 4.97 -7.43 13.77
CA GLU A 372 4.43 -7.01 15.07
C GLU A 372 4.49 -5.48 15.25
N ARG A 373 5.49 -4.83 14.68
CA ARG A 373 5.63 -3.37 14.74
C ARG A 373 4.66 -2.63 13.81
N ILE A 374 4.10 -3.33 12.82
CA ILE A 374 3.31 -2.76 11.73
C ILE A 374 1.83 -3.09 11.88
N ALA A 375 1.53 -4.34 12.24
CA ALA A 375 0.17 -4.85 12.29
C ALA A 375 -0.72 -4.05 13.25
N GLY A 376 -1.75 -3.41 12.70
CA GLY A 376 -2.67 -2.59 13.47
C GLY A 376 -2.28 -1.13 13.62
N ARG A 377 -1.10 -0.74 13.19
CA ARG A 377 -0.67 0.66 13.15
C ARG A 377 -0.94 1.26 11.79
N ARG A 378 -1.09 2.58 11.77
CA ARG A 378 -1.26 3.37 10.56
C ARG A 378 -0.30 4.55 10.59
N LYS A 379 0.24 4.90 9.41
CA LYS A 379 1.00 6.11 9.19
C LYS A 379 0.03 7.22 8.79
N THR A 380 -0.22 8.15 9.69
CA THR A 380 -1.04 9.35 9.47
C THR A 380 -0.16 10.57 9.24
N VAL A 381 -0.72 11.64 8.70
CA VAL A 381 -0.03 12.92 8.50
C VAL A 381 0.13 13.63 9.86
N PRO A 382 1.36 13.84 10.35
CA PRO A 382 1.55 14.62 11.58
C PRO A 382 1.20 16.10 11.33
N PRO A 383 0.57 16.79 12.31
CA PRO A 383 0.22 18.21 12.15
C PRO A 383 1.42 19.14 11.91
N ASP A 384 2.61 18.73 12.34
CA ASP A 384 3.89 19.42 12.16
C ASP A 384 4.72 18.92 10.97
N HIS A 385 4.12 18.07 10.11
CA HIS A 385 4.81 17.53 8.93
C HIS A 385 5.28 18.66 8.01
N PRO A 386 6.48 18.54 7.38
CA PRO A 386 7.00 19.56 6.46
C PRO A 386 6.04 19.98 5.34
N TRP A 387 5.25 19.06 4.80
CA TRP A 387 4.24 19.36 3.76
C TRP A 387 3.09 20.20 4.31
N VAL A 388 2.67 19.98 5.56
CA VAL A 388 1.64 20.79 6.23
C VAL A 388 2.14 22.21 6.43
N ARG A 389 3.39 22.38 6.88
CA ARG A 389 4.02 23.71 7.01
C ARG A 389 4.14 24.39 5.64
N ALA A 390 4.66 23.70 4.63
CA ALA A 390 4.79 24.25 3.30
C ALA A 390 3.43 24.72 2.74
N ALA A 391 2.34 23.93 2.93
CA ALA A 391 1.00 24.34 2.54
C ALA A 391 0.58 25.66 3.19
N ARG A 392 0.79 25.81 4.49
CA ARG A 392 0.49 27.05 5.22
C ARG A 392 1.36 28.23 4.76
N ASP A 393 2.65 27.99 4.56
CA ASP A 393 3.61 29.03 4.15
C ASP A 393 3.30 29.62 2.77
N VAL A 394 2.77 28.81 1.84
CA VAL A 394 2.30 29.27 0.52
C VAL A 394 0.87 29.82 0.54
N GLY A 395 0.21 29.85 1.70
CA GLY A 395 -1.10 30.45 1.89
C GLY A 395 -2.29 29.51 1.64
N THR A 396 -2.06 28.20 1.52
CA THR A 396 -3.13 27.20 1.43
C THR A 396 -3.88 27.09 2.77
N CYS A 397 -5.21 27.14 2.75
CA CYS A 397 -6.04 26.94 3.92
C CYS A 397 -6.19 25.44 4.21
N LEU A 398 -5.95 25.03 5.46
CA LEU A 398 -6.15 23.66 5.92
C LEU A 398 -7.44 23.47 6.73
N GLY A 399 -8.22 24.53 6.91
CA GLY A 399 -9.49 24.52 7.64
C GLY A 399 -9.37 24.58 9.17
N ASP A 400 -8.14 24.65 9.71
CA ASP A 400 -7.84 24.64 11.13
C ASP A 400 -7.53 26.01 11.75
#